data_728cd4acde85ac0fe3a770a21c9af85d
#
_entry.id   728cd4acde85ac0fe3a770a21c9af85d
#
_cell.length_a   1.000
_cell.length_b   1.000
_cell.length_c   1.000
_cell.angle_alpha   90.00
_cell.angle_beta   90.00
_cell.angle_gamma   90.00
#
_symmetry.space_group_name_H-M   'P 1'
#
loop_
_entity.id
_entity.type
_entity.pdbx_description
1 polymer ?
#
loop_
_entity_poly.entity_id
_entity_poly.type
_entity_poly.pdbx_seq_one_letter_code
_entity_poly.pdbx_strand_id
1 'polypeptide(L)'
;MDLSLKLSGLEKVPEDSAIYVKGDNIKKVLFGIDAAVPELLFAKQYGYEAVIAHHPQGGTAILNYHKVFRRHIQQMMAVGISKEEATRAAKRKTEELETDGHTKDYGHSVDMAKLLKMPYMNVHTPLDEVGRRIMAEQIHRSIKKNSTVKDVVLALKELPEFQNAITEIKIRLGRAENPAGKVVISHGAGTNGGYQIAKTYFEHGVGTLVYIHVSFGDLEKLRADQRGNLIVTGHIASDSVGNKPVSTRAQEERSFRVNNRHSARRMTK
;
A
#
# COMPACT_ATOMS: atom_id res chain seq x y z
N MET A 1 -2.40 -12.25 8.21
CA MET A 1 -1.77 -12.49 6.90
C MET A 1 -2.78 -13.10 5.92
N ASP A 2 -3.36 -14.27 6.17
CA ASP A 2 -4.27 -14.97 5.23
C ASP A 2 -5.48 -14.12 4.82
N LEU A 3 -6.09 -13.40 5.76
CA LEU A 3 -7.19 -12.48 5.45
C LEU A 3 -6.76 -11.38 4.47
N SER A 4 -5.58 -10.80 4.65
CA SER A 4 -5.07 -9.75 3.75
C SER A 4 -4.77 -10.29 2.35
N LEU A 5 -4.24 -11.51 2.24
CA LEU A 5 -4.05 -12.18 0.95
C LEU A 5 -5.39 -12.43 0.26
N LYS A 6 -6.38 -12.95 0.98
CA LYS A 6 -7.74 -13.18 0.45
C LYS A 6 -8.37 -11.91 -0.07
N LEU A 7 -8.32 -10.81 0.69
CA LEU A 7 -8.92 -9.53 0.30
C LEU A 7 -8.17 -8.86 -0.86
N SER A 8 -6.85 -8.98 -0.90
CA SER A 8 -6.02 -8.44 -2.00
C SER A 8 -6.04 -9.32 -3.25
N GLY A 9 -6.50 -10.59 -3.16
CA GLY A 9 -6.44 -11.56 -4.25
C GLY A 9 -5.02 -12.01 -4.59
N LEU A 10 -4.09 -11.89 -3.64
CA LEU A 10 -2.72 -12.37 -3.81
C LEU A 10 -2.61 -13.82 -3.32
N GLU A 11 -1.95 -14.65 -4.12
CA GLU A 11 -1.78 -16.09 -3.82
C GLU A 11 -0.66 -16.37 -2.81
N LYS A 12 0.32 -15.48 -2.72
CA LYS A 12 1.51 -15.63 -1.87
C LYS A 12 1.79 -14.37 -1.09
N VAL A 13 2.42 -14.53 0.07
CA VAL A 13 2.92 -13.40 0.86
C VAL A 13 4.01 -12.69 0.06
N PRO A 14 3.83 -11.39 -0.25
CA PRO A 14 4.87 -10.60 -0.92
C PRO A 14 6.12 -10.45 -0.05
N GLU A 15 7.25 -10.21 -0.68
CA GLU A 15 8.55 -10.17 -0.03
C GLU A 15 8.73 -9.02 0.96
N ASP A 16 7.86 -8.02 0.91
CA ASP A 16 7.80 -6.88 1.83
C ASP A 16 6.84 -7.08 3.02
N SER A 17 6.34 -8.27 3.21
CA SER A 17 5.43 -8.62 4.30
C SER A 17 5.95 -9.86 5.03
N ALA A 18 5.97 -9.83 6.37
CA ALA A 18 6.53 -10.93 7.16
C ALA A 18 5.89 -11.07 8.54
N ILE A 19 5.88 -12.30 9.06
CA ILE A 19 5.63 -12.58 10.47
C ILE A 19 7.01 -12.72 11.13
N TYR A 20 7.36 -11.75 11.98
CA TYR A 20 8.65 -11.70 12.68
C TYR A 20 8.67 -12.55 13.95
N VAL A 21 7.59 -12.46 14.73
CA VAL A 21 7.37 -13.24 15.95
C VAL A 21 5.95 -13.82 15.88
N LYS A 22 5.86 -15.15 15.91
CA LYS A 22 4.57 -15.85 15.90
C LYS A 22 3.83 -15.68 17.23
N GLY A 23 2.51 -15.76 17.21
CA GLY A 23 1.66 -15.80 18.38
C GLY A 23 0.37 -16.52 18.12
N ASP A 24 -0.21 -17.06 19.18
CA ASP A 24 -1.45 -17.86 19.13
C ASP A 24 -2.53 -17.23 20.02
N ASN A 25 -3.79 -17.50 19.69
CA ASN A 25 -4.96 -17.06 20.47
C ASN A 25 -5.05 -15.56 20.75
N ILE A 26 -4.48 -14.71 19.87
CA ILE A 26 -4.40 -13.26 19.99
C ILE A 26 -5.81 -12.66 19.99
N LYS A 27 -6.07 -11.81 20.98
CA LYS A 27 -7.38 -11.17 21.19
C LYS A 27 -7.31 -9.64 21.04
N LYS A 28 -6.20 -9.02 21.39
CA LYS A 28 -6.04 -7.56 21.40
C LYS A 28 -4.79 -7.21 20.57
N VAL A 29 -4.99 -6.49 19.48
CA VAL A 29 -3.93 -6.14 18.53
C VAL A 29 -3.77 -4.62 18.48
N LEU A 30 -2.54 -4.14 18.53
CA LEU A 30 -2.18 -2.79 18.10
C LEU A 30 -1.84 -2.82 16.63
N PHE A 31 -2.54 -2.00 15.83
CA PHE A 31 -2.28 -1.83 14.40
C PHE A 31 -1.81 -0.40 14.13
N GLY A 32 -0.71 -0.26 13.41
CA GLY A 32 -0.17 1.04 13.00
C GLY A 32 0.41 1.00 11.60
N ILE A 33 0.51 2.16 10.94
CA ILE A 33 1.22 2.27 9.67
C ILE A 33 2.71 2.05 9.94
N ASP A 34 3.29 2.87 10.80
CA ASP A 34 4.62 2.66 11.37
C ASP A 34 4.47 2.18 12.82
N ALA A 35 4.91 0.97 13.08
CA ALA A 35 4.89 0.40 14.43
C ALA A 35 6.23 -0.28 14.72
N ALA A 36 7.12 0.43 15.37
CA ALA A 36 8.48 0.06 15.69
C ALA A 36 8.66 -0.20 17.20
N VAL A 37 9.84 0.03 17.75
CA VAL A 37 10.16 -0.22 19.16
C VAL A 37 9.25 0.53 20.14
N PRO A 38 8.94 1.84 19.95
CA PRO A 38 8.04 2.54 20.87
C PRO A 38 6.65 1.90 20.95
N GLU A 39 6.09 1.49 19.80
CA GLU A 39 4.77 0.86 19.74
C GLU A 39 4.79 -0.56 20.31
N LEU A 40 5.90 -1.30 20.18
CA LEU A 40 6.08 -2.60 20.84
C LEU A 40 6.10 -2.47 22.37
N LEU A 41 6.81 -1.47 22.91
CA LEU A 41 6.84 -1.19 24.34
C LEU A 41 5.46 -0.72 24.85
N PHE A 42 4.82 0.18 24.11
CA PHE A 42 3.45 0.62 24.42
C PHE A 42 2.48 -0.56 24.44
N ALA A 43 2.54 -1.41 23.41
CA ALA A 43 1.68 -2.59 23.32
C ALA A 43 1.88 -3.52 24.53
N LYS A 44 3.14 -3.75 24.94
CA LYS A 44 3.47 -4.58 26.10
C LYS A 44 2.91 -3.99 27.38
N GLN A 45 3.10 -2.69 27.59
CA GLN A 45 2.65 -1.97 28.79
C GLN A 45 1.12 -1.97 28.92
N TYR A 46 0.39 -1.81 27.81
CA TYR A 46 -1.08 -1.69 27.80
C TYR A 46 -1.82 -3.01 27.50
N GLY A 47 -1.12 -4.14 27.58
CA GLY A 47 -1.70 -5.46 27.48
C GLY A 47 -2.25 -5.78 26.09
N TYR A 48 -1.62 -5.27 25.03
CA TYR A 48 -1.83 -5.79 23.69
C TYR A 48 -1.07 -7.11 23.55
N GLU A 49 -1.66 -8.03 22.78
CA GLU A 49 -1.14 -9.39 22.61
C GLU A 49 -0.36 -9.55 21.31
N ALA A 50 -0.48 -8.59 20.40
CA ALA A 50 0.30 -8.51 19.17
C ALA A 50 0.39 -7.08 18.63
N VAL A 51 1.41 -6.83 17.81
CA VAL A 51 1.57 -5.61 17.03
C VAL A 51 1.60 -5.95 15.54
N ILE A 52 0.85 -5.21 14.75
CA ILE A 52 0.85 -5.29 13.28
C ILE A 52 1.26 -3.92 12.74
N ALA A 53 2.37 -3.89 12.02
CA ALA A 53 2.78 -2.73 11.23
C ALA A 53 2.26 -2.86 9.79
N HIS A 54 1.96 -1.76 9.13
CA HIS A 54 1.78 -1.76 7.69
C HIS A 54 3.14 -1.79 6.99
N HIS A 55 4.00 -0.82 7.25
CA HIS A 55 5.32 -0.77 6.63
C HIS A 55 6.26 -1.88 7.11
N PRO A 56 7.20 -2.36 6.25
CA PRO A 56 8.24 -3.31 6.66
C PRO A 56 9.11 -2.73 7.77
N GLN A 57 9.28 -3.47 8.87
CA GLN A 57 9.99 -3.01 10.07
C GLN A 57 11.33 -3.70 10.28
N GLY A 58 11.69 -4.69 9.45
CA GLY A 58 12.95 -5.40 9.57
C GLY A 58 12.95 -6.76 8.87
N GLY A 59 13.94 -7.57 9.21
CA GLY A 59 14.12 -8.92 8.69
C GLY A 59 14.15 -8.98 7.17
N THR A 60 13.67 -10.10 6.63
CA THR A 60 13.63 -10.32 5.18
C THR A 60 12.68 -9.37 4.46
N ALA A 61 11.65 -8.83 5.13
CA ALA A 61 10.70 -7.93 4.51
C ALA A 61 11.35 -6.60 4.09
N ILE A 62 12.28 -6.07 4.89
CA ILE A 62 13.01 -4.85 4.53
C ILE A 62 14.14 -5.13 3.53
N LEU A 63 14.86 -6.27 3.66
CA LEU A 63 15.96 -6.63 2.77
C LEU A 63 15.50 -7.04 1.37
N ASN A 64 14.34 -7.70 1.26
CA ASN A 64 13.78 -8.16 0.00
C ASN A 64 12.75 -7.18 -0.61
N TYR A 65 12.62 -6.00 -0.05
CA TYR A 65 11.66 -4.98 -0.47
C TYR A 65 11.72 -4.67 -1.96
N HIS A 66 12.93 -4.57 -2.52
CA HIS A 66 13.17 -4.34 -3.95
C HIS A 66 12.49 -5.37 -4.86
N LYS A 67 12.31 -6.62 -4.40
CA LYS A 67 11.69 -7.69 -5.19
C LYS A 67 10.21 -7.45 -5.48
N VAL A 68 9.52 -6.72 -4.62
CA VAL A 68 8.11 -6.37 -4.82
C VAL A 68 7.95 -5.36 -5.94
N PHE A 69 8.97 -4.56 -6.25
CA PHE A 69 8.94 -3.54 -7.29
C PHE A 69 8.62 -4.10 -8.69
N ARG A 70 8.85 -5.42 -8.92
CA ARG A 70 8.40 -6.11 -10.14
C ARG A 70 6.88 -6.01 -10.41
N ARG A 71 6.07 -5.68 -9.39
CA ARG A 71 4.63 -5.48 -9.57
C ARG A 71 4.32 -4.28 -10.47
N HIS A 72 5.19 -3.27 -10.52
CA HIS A 72 5.08 -2.21 -11.52
C HIS A 72 5.15 -2.75 -12.94
N ILE A 73 5.99 -3.74 -13.21
CA ILE A 73 6.06 -4.41 -14.52
C ILE A 73 4.70 -5.05 -14.85
N GLN A 74 4.11 -5.76 -13.88
CA GLN A 74 2.78 -6.37 -14.06
C GLN A 74 1.69 -5.33 -14.29
N GLN A 75 1.71 -4.22 -13.53
CA GLN A 75 0.75 -3.12 -13.69
C GLN A 75 0.89 -2.43 -15.06
N MET A 76 2.10 -2.25 -15.56
CA MET A 76 2.38 -1.69 -16.89
C MET A 76 1.91 -2.64 -17.99
N MET A 77 2.19 -3.94 -17.89
CA MET A 77 1.70 -4.95 -18.83
C MET A 77 0.17 -5.02 -18.87
N ALA A 78 -0.51 -4.85 -17.75
CA ALA A 78 -1.97 -4.85 -17.66
C ALA A 78 -2.62 -3.69 -18.44
N VAL A 79 -1.88 -2.67 -18.80
CA VAL A 79 -2.37 -1.56 -19.62
C VAL A 79 -1.84 -1.57 -21.07
N GLY A 80 -1.12 -2.65 -21.46
CA GLY A 80 -0.67 -2.91 -22.82
C GLY A 80 0.78 -2.55 -23.11
N ILE A 81 1.59 -2.22 -22.11
CA ILE A 81 3.03 -1.97 -22.26
C ILE A 81 3.76 -3.32 -22.36
N SER A 82 4.72 -3.45 -23.26
CA SER A 82 5.47 -4.70 -23.43
C SER A 82 6.29 -5.04 -22.18
N LYS A 83 6.52 -6.33 -21.94
CA LYS A 83 7.31 -6.80 -20.80
C LYS A 83 8.73 -6.24 -20.83
N GLU A 84 9.33 -6.16 -22.04
CA GLU A 84 10.68 -5.62 -22.21
C GLU A 84 10.76 -4.16 -21.78
N GLU A 85 9.83 -3.32 -22.24
CA GLU A 85 9.81 -1.90 -21.90
C GLU A 85 9.52 -1.68 -20.42
N ALA A 86 8.54 -2.40 -19.87
CA ALA A 86 8.22 -2.35 -18.44
C ALA A 86 9.42 -2.75 -17.57
N THR A 87 10.14 -3.81 -17.97
CA THR A 87 11.35 -4.26 -17.26
C THR A 87 12.46 -3.21 -17.33
N ARG A 88 12.69 -2.62 -18.51
CA ARG A 88 13.68 -1.56 -18.71
C ARG A 88 13.35 -0.34 -17.85
N ALA A 89 12.08 0.08 -17.79
CA ALA A 89 11.64 1.20 -16.96
C ALA A 89 11.84 0.96 -15.46
N ALA A 90 11.62 -0.27 -14.98
CA ALA A 90 11.75 -0.63 -13.58
C ALA A 90 13.20 -0.86 -13.13
N LYS A 91 14.13 -1.19 -14.04
CA LYS A 91 15.48 -1.69 -13.72
C LYS A 91 16.24 -0.81 -12.75
N ARG A 92 16.40 0.48 -13.09
CA ARG A 92 17.21 1.42 -12.27
C ARG A 92 16.67 1.56 -10.86
N LYS A 93 15.34 1.69 -10.70
CA LYS A 93 14.74 1.84 -9.37
C LYS A 93 14.81 0.55 -8.56
N THR A 94 14.75 -0.60 -9.20
CA THR A 94 14.98 -1.89 -8.54
C THR A 94 16.40 -1.98 -7.98
N GLU A 95 17.43 -1.61 -8.78
CA GLU A 95 18.84 -1.58 -8.34
C GLU A 95 19.06 -0.58 -7.19
N GLU A 96 18.45 0.60 -7.26
CA GLU A 96 18.48 1.62 -6.19
C GLU A 96 17.90 1.04 -4.88
N LEU A 97 16.71 0.44 -4.94
CA LEU A 97 16.05 -0.14 -3.76
C LEU A 97 16.84 -1.33 -3.18
N GLU A 98 17.49 -2.14 -4.02
CA GLU A 98 18.35 -3.24 -3.59
C GLU A 98 19.58 -2.70 -2.86
N THR A 99 20.24 -1.70 -3.44
CA THR A 99 21.41 -1.04 -2.85
C THR A 99 21.07 -0.40 -1.51
N ASP A 100 19.95 0.34 -1.46
CA ASP A 100 19.46 0.98 -0.23
C ASP A 100 19.11 -0.05 0.85
N GLY A 101 18.68 -1.25 0.46
CA GLY A 101 18.41 -2.35 1.36
C GLY A 101 19.60 -2.73 2.25
N HIS A 102 20.83 -2.63 1.72
CA HIS A 102 22.06 -2.91 2.47
C HIS A 102 22.37 -1.86 3.55
N THR A 103 21.77 -0.70 3.50
CA THR A 103 21.95 0.36 4.52
C THR A 103 20.99 0.22 5.71
N LYS A 104 20.01 -0.70 5.62
CA LYS A 104 18.92 -0.81 6.60
C LYS A 104 19.34 -1.61 7.83
N ASP A 105 18.96 -1.09 8.99
CA ASP A 105 18.98 -1.87 10.23
C ASP A 105 17.77 -2.82 10.24
N TYR A 106 18.01 -4.05 9.80
CA TYR A 106 16.98 -5.08 9.71
C TYR A 106 16.68 -5.79 11.03
N GLY A 107 17.50 -5.59 12.05
CA GLY A 107 17.39 -6.27 13.36
C GLY A 107 16.57 -5.50 14.38
N HIS A 108 16.70 -4.20 14.41
CA HIS A 108 16.29 -3.32 15.53
C HIS A 108 14.89 -3.66 16.09
N SER A 109 13.83 -3.47 15.32
CA SER A 109 12.45 -3.70 15.79
C SER A 109 12.14 -5.19 15.99
N VAL A 110 12.70 -6.04 15.12
CA VAL A 110 12.48 -7.50 15.17
C VAL A 110 13.09 -8.12 16.40
N ASP A 111 14.31 -7.74 16.77
CA ASP A 111 14.99 -8.28 17.94
C ASP A 111 14.36 -7.75 19.24
N MET A 112 13.90 -6.50 19.26
CA MET A 112 13.13 -5.98 20.37
C MET A 112 11.82 -6.76 20.55
N ALA A 113 11.10 -7.06 19.48
CA ALA A 113 9.88 -7.87 19.57
C ALA A 113 10.15 -9.27 20.13
N LYS A 114 11.27 -9.91 19.74
CA LYS A 114 11.71 -11.20 20.30
C LYS A 114 12.01 -11.11 21.80
N LEU A 115 12.79 -10.09 22.22
CA LEU A 115 13.13 -9.84 23.64
C LEU A 115 11.88 -9.63 24.49
N LEU A 116 10.91 -8.87 23.98
CA LEU A 116 9.63 -8.61 24.63
C LEU A 116 8.67 -9.82 24.57
N LYS A 117 9.01 -10.86 23.79
CA LYS A 117 8.09 -11.95 23.46
C LYS A 117 6.74 -11.43 22.96
N MET A 118 6.78 -10.39 22.10
CA MET A 118 5.61 -9.73 21.53
C MET A 118 5.38 -10.28 20.12
N PRO A 119 4.27 -10.96 19.84
CA PRO A 119 3.87 -11.33 18.49
C PRO A 119 3.87 -10.10 17.58
N TYR A 120 4.58 -10.20 16.44
CA TYR A 120 4.85 -9.05 15.60
C TYR A 120 4.92 -9.43 14.13
N MET A 121 4.27 -8.65 13.30
CA MET A 121 4.27 -8.82 11.85
C MET A 121 4.09 -7.48 11.13
N ASN A 122 4.44 -7.46 9.86
CA ASN A 122 3.97 -6.41 8.96
C ASN A 122 3.16 -6.98 7.79
N VAL A 123 2.28 -6.15 7.24
CA VAL A 123 1.49 -6.46 6.04
C VAL A 123 1.48 -5.21 5.15
N HIS A 124 2.30 -5.20 4.10
CA HIS A 124 2.48 -4.03 3.22
C HIS A 124 1.72 -4.18 1.91
N THR A 125 2.33 -4.75 0.88
CA THR A 125 1.71 -4.88 -0.45
C THR A 125 0.28 -5.47 -0.46
N PRO A 126 -0.12 -6.45 0.38
CA PRO A 126 -1.51 -6.91 0.38
C PRO A 126 -2.50 -5.80 0.73
N LEU A 127 -2.17 -4.94 1.69
CA LEU A 127 -3.04 -3.83 2.10
C LEU A 127 -3.05 -2.72 1.03
N ASP A 128 -1.90 -2.38 0.48
CA ASP A 128 -1.77 -1.45 -0.64
C ASP A 128 -2.61 -1.87 -1.85
N GLU A 129 -2.61 -3.17 -2.19
CA GLU A 129 -3.39 -3.69 -3.31
C GLU A 129 -4.89 -3.56 -3.06
N VAL A 130 -5.34 -3.77 -1.81
CA VAL A 130 -6.73 -3.48 -1.42
C VAL A 130 -7.03 -2.01 -1.63
N GLY A 131 -6.18 -1.11 -1.14
CA GLY A 131 -6.34 0.34 -1.31
C GLY A 131 -6.35 0.78 -2.77
N ARG A 132 -5.41 0.25 -3.57
CA ARG A 132 -5.35 0.51 -5.01
C ARG A 132 -6.66 0.13 -5.72
N ARG A 133 -7.24 -1.03 -5.38
CA ARG A 133 -8.52 -1.48 -5.97
C ARG A 133 -9.67 -0.58 -5.57
N ILE A 134 -9.78 -0.22 -4.30
CA ILE A 134 -10.84 0.69 -3.81
C ILE A 134 -10.76 2.03 -4.52
N MET A 135 -9.57 2.63 -4.61
CA MET A 135 -9.37 3.89 -5.33
C MET A 135 -9.69 3.75 -6.82
N ALA A 136 -9.29 2.64 -7.47
CA ALA A 136 -9.58 2.39 -8.88
C ALA A 136 -11.09 2.24 -9.14
N GLU A 137 -11.79 1.48 -8.29
CA GLU A 137 -13.24 1.32 -8.37
C GLU A 137 -13.97 2.64 -8.17
N GLN A 138 -13.53 3.46 -7.20
CA GLN A 138 -14.09 4.78 -6.95
C GLN A 138 -13.96 5.69 -8.17
N ILE A 139 -12.76 5.75 -8.77
CA ILE A 139 -12.54 6.51 -10.00
C ILE A 139 -13.43 5.96 -11.12
N HIS A 140 -13.45 4.64 -11.33
CA HIS A 140 -14.21 4.02 -12.42
C HIS A 140 -15.72 4.31 -12.34
N ARG A 141 -16.28 4.36 -11.14
CA ARG A 141 -17.71 4.70 -10.92
C ARG A 141 -18.01 6.15 -11.20
N SER A 142 -17.07 7.05 -10.91
CA SER A 142 -17.33 8.51 -10.89
C SER A 142 -16.96 9.20 -12.20
N ILE A 143 -15.95 8.70 -12.97
CA ILE A 143 -15.46 9.37 -14.16
C ILE A 143 -16.12 8.85 -15.46
N LYS A 144 -16.23 9.74 -16.46
CA LYS A 144 -16.75 9.49 -17.79
C LYS A 144 -15.67 9.81 -18.83
N LYS A 145 -15.93 9.48 -20.12
CA LYS A 145 -14.99 9.71 -21.23
C LYS A 145 -14.45 11.14 -21.32
N ASN A 146 -15.28 12.14 -20.97
CA ASN A 146 -14.91 13.56 -21.05
C ASN A 146 -14.54 14.18 -19.70
N SER A 147 -14.32 13.35 -18.67
CA SER A 147 -13.90 13.83 -17.34
C SER A 147 -12.52 14.46 -17.38
N THR A 148 -12.32 15.42 -16.50
CA THR A 148 -11.09 16.16 -16.32
C THR A 148 -10.25 15.59 -15.18
N VAL A 149 -9.02 16.05 -15.04
CA VAL A 149 -8.14 15.71 -13.90
C VAL A 149 -8.79 16.13 -12.57
N LYS A 150 -9.52 17.24 -12.56
CA LYS A 150 -10.31 17.69 -11.39
C LYS A 150 -11.36 16.66 -10.99
N ASP A 151 -12.05 16.04 -11.94
CA ASP A 151 -13.08 15.04 -11.64
C ASP A 151 -12.47 13.79 -11.00
N VAL A 152 -11.26 13.38 -11.41
CA VAL A 152 -10.52 12.30 -10.76
C VAL A 152 -10.17 12.64 -9.31
N VAL A 153 -9.73 13.88 -9.05
CA VAL A 153 -9.46 14.35 -7.69
C VAL A 153 -10.74 14.37 -6.85
N LEU A 154 -11.85 14.84 -7.40
CA LEU A 154 -13.15 14.86 -6.70
C LEU A 154 -13.63 13.44 -6.39
N ALA A 155 -13.51 12.50 -7.33
CA ALA A 155 -13.87 11.12 -7.12
C ALA A 155 -13.07 10.49 -5.94
N LEU A 156 -11.76 10.71 -5.88
CA LEU A 156 -10.94 10.23 -4.78
C LEU A 156 -11.30 10.89 -3.44
N LYS A 157 -11.66 12.17 -3.44
CA LYS A 157 -12.10 12.90 -2.23
C LYS A 157 -13.40 12.39 -1.62
N GLU A 158 -14.18 11.57 -2.33
CA GLU A 158 -15.37 10.92 -1.75
C GLU A 158 -14.99 9.79 -0.75
N LEU A 159 -13.76 9.27 -0.79
CA LEU A 159 -13.31 8.28 0.17
C LEU A 159 -13.05 8.93 1.54
N PRO A 160 -13.58 8.36 2.64
CA PRO A 160 -13.47 8.95 3.98
C PRO A 160 -12.01 9.19 4.43
N GLU A 161 -11.08 8.37 3.97
CA GLU A 161 -9.67 8.49 4.30
C GLU A 161 -9.07 9.79 3.77
N PHE A 162 -9.48 10.23 2.58
CA PHE A 162 -9.03 11.50 2.01
C PHE A 162 -9.79 12.70 2.57
N GLN A 163 -11.05 12.52 2.99
CA GLN A 163 -11.81 13.59 3.65
C GLN A 163 -11.24 13.96 5.02
N ASN A 164 -10.76 12.95 5.75
CA ASN A 164 -10.21 13.10 7.10
C ASN A 164 -8.68 13.30 7.13
N ALA A 165 -8.02 13.34 5.96
CA ALA A 165 -6.58 13.50 5.88
C ALA A 165 -6.14 14.95 6.16
N ILE A 166 -5.00 15.10 6.83
CA ILE A 166 -4.32 16.40 6.96
C ILE A 166 -3.69 16.82 5.63
N THR A 167 -3.25 15.82 4.83
CA THR A 167 -2.67 16.08 3.51
C THR A 167 -3.77 16.19 2.45
N GLU A 168 -3.61 17.16 1.54
CA GLU A 168 -4.51 17.31 0.41
C GLU A 168 -4.04 16.51 -0.81
N ILE A 169 -4.99 16.01 -1.61
CA ILE A 169 -4.71 15.51 -2.96
C ILE A 169 -4.24 16.68 -3.83
N LYS A 170 -3.07 16.54 -4.45
CA LYS A 170 -2.45 17.60 -5.29
C LYS A 170 -2.26 17.13 -6.72
N ILE A 171 -2.60 17.98 -7.68
CA ILE A 171 -2.17 17.86 -9.08
C ILE A 171 -0.74 18.40 -9.14
N ARG A 172 0.24 17.52 -9.37
CA ARG A 172 1.66 17.88 -9.37
C ARG A 172 2.22 18.12 -10.77
N LEU A 173 1.56 17.55 -11.80
CA LEU A 173 1.84 17.77 -13.22
C LEU A 173 0.51 17.90 -13.95
N GLY A 174 0.41 18.77 -14.95
CA GLY A 174 -0.82 19.09 -15.68
C GLY A 174 -1.67 20.13 -14.97
N ARG A 175 -2.93 20.29 -15.41
CA ARG A 175 -3.91 21.25 -14.89
C ARG A 175 -5.22 20.53 -14.55
N ALA A 176 -6.01 21.15 -13.71
CA ALA A 176 -7.31 20.62 -13.27
C ALA A 176 -8.28 20.40 -14.44
N GLU A 177 -8.23 21.27 -15.44
CA GLU A 177 -9.10 21.31 -16.61
C GLU A 177 -8.65 20.35 -17.72
N ASN A 178 -7.44 19.79 -17.63
CA ASN A 178 -6.95 18.86 -18.63
C ASN A 178 -7.86 17.63 -18.70
N PRO A 179 -8.06 17.03 -19.91
CA PRO A 179 -8.72 15.74 -20.01
C PRO A 179 -8.00 14.68 -19.16
N ALA A 180 -8.75 13.92 -18.37
CA ALA A 180 -8.18 12.85 -17.55
C ALA A 180 -7.59 11.73 -18.42
N GLY A 181 -8.19 11.44 -19.56
CA GLY A 181 -7.78 10.34 -20.43
C GLY A 181 -7.84 8.99 -19.71
N LYS A 182 -6.96 8.06 -20.10
CA LYS A 182 -6.78 6.79 -19.38
C LYS A 182 -6.12 7.05 -18.04
N VAL A 183 -6.82 6.71 -16.95
CA VAL A 183 -6.32 6.89 -15.58
C VAL A 183 -5.71 5.59 -15.07
N VAL A 184 -4.51 5.66 -14.50
CA VAL A 184 -3.83 4.53 -13.87
C VAL A 184 -3.44 4.89 -12.44
N ILE A 185 -3.71 3.99 -11.48
CA ILE A 185 -3.19 4.09 -10.11
C ILE A 185 -2.00 3.15 -9.99
N SER A 186 -0.83 3.71 -9.80
CA SER A 186 0.42 2.98 -9.61
C SER A 186 0.77 2.97 -8.12
N HIS A 187 0.23 1.95 -7.43
CA HIS A 187 0.33 1.69 -6.00
C HIS A 187 0.27 0.18 -5.77
N GLY A 188 0.63 -0.30 -4.56
CA GLY A 188 0.67 -1.74 -4.27
C GLY A 188 1.83 -2.47 -4.98
N ALA A 189 2.96 -1.80 -5.11
CA ALA A 189 4.18 -2.32 -5.74
C ALA A 189 5.44 -1.96 -4.94
N GLY A 190 5.31 -1.91 -3.62
CA GLY A 190 6.33 -1.52 -2.67
C GLY A 190 6.40 -0.01 -2.48
N THR A 191 6.77 0.73 -3.49
CA THR A 191 6.80 2.21 -3.48
C THR A 191 6.30 2.76 -4.82
N ASN A 192 6.27 4.08 -4.99
CA ASN A 192 5.93 4.69 -6.28
C ASN A 192 6.97 4.34 -7.36
N GLY A 193 6.52 4.34 -8.62
CA GLY A 193 7.37 3.95 -9.76
C GLY A 193 8.48 4.94 -10.12
N GLY A 194 8.47 6.14 -9.55
CA GLY A 194 9.41 7.21 -9.90
C GLY A 194 9.22 7.74 -11.31
N TYR A 195 10.24 8.45 -11.79
CA TYR A 195 10.21 9.11 -13.10
C TYR A 195 10.08 8.14 -14.28
N GLN A 196 10.89 7.08 -14.33
CA GLN A 196 10.97 6.22 -15.51
C GLN A 196 9.65 5.46 -15.79
N ILE A 197 9.01 4.94 -14.74
CA ILE A 197 7.72 4.25 -14.87
C ILE A 197 6.61 5.24 -15.25
N ALA A 198 6.57 6.43 -14.63
CA ALA A 198 5.60 7.45 -15.00
C ALA A 198 5.74 7.90 -16.46
N LYS A 199 6.98 8.17 -16.90
CA LYS A 199 7.30 8.51 -18.29
C LYS A 199 6.80 7.43 -19.24
N THR A 200 7.11 6.17 -18.97
CA THR A 200 6.69 5.05 -19.83
C THR A 200 5.17 4.93 -19.90
N TYR A 201 4.44 5.13 -18.80
CA TYR A 201 2.97 5.19 -18.83
C TYR A 201 2.47 6.28 -19.77
N PHE A 202 3.03 7.49 -19.70
CA PHE A 202 2.62 8.61 -20.55
C PHE A 202 2.95 8.38 -22.02
N GLU A 203 4.09 7.78 -22.34
CA GLU A 203 4.49 7.42 -23.70
C GLU A 203 3.55 6.36 -24.33
N HIS A 204 2.85 5.58 -23.48
CA HIS A 204 1.85 4.59 -23.92
C HIS A 204 0.40 5.04 -23.72
N GLY A 205 0.16 6.35 -23.74
CA GLY A 205 -1.19 6.93 -23.82
C GLY A 205 -1.96 6.95 -22.50
N VAL A 206 -1.30 6.75 -21.36
CA VAL A 206 -1.90 7.05 -20.06
C VAL A 206 -2.00 8.56 -19.91
N GLY A 207 -3.23 9.07 -19.77
CA GLY A 207 -3.48 10.51 -19.65
C GLY A 207 -3.22 11.04 -18.24
N THR A 208 -3.58 10.26 -17.23
CA THR A 208 -3.42 10.63 -15.83
C THR A 208 -2.87 9.45 -15.01
N LEU A 209 -1.77 9.70 -14.31
CA LEU A 209 -1.19 8.78 -13.36
C LEU A 209 -1.47 9.25 -11.94
N VAL A 210 -1.85 8.33 -11.07
CA VAL A 210 -2.06 8.56 -9.64
C VAL A 210 -0.96 7.87 -8.85
N TYR A 211 -0.15 8.62 -8.12
CA TYR A 211 0.82 8.17 -7.12
C TYR A 211 0.35 8.56 -5.72
N ILE A 212 0.75 7.82 -4.69
CA ILE A 212 0.49 8.19 -3.30
C ILE A 212 1.50 9.23 -2.79
N HIS A 213 2.74 9.19 -3.28
CA HIS A 213 3.79 10.18 -3.07
C HIS A 213 4.76 10.18 -4.27
N VAL A 214 5.60 11.20 -4.39
CA VAL A 214 6.64 11.31 -5.41
C VAL A 214 7.83 12.08 -4.84
N SER A 215 9.06 11.69 -5.20
CA SER A 215 10.26 12.46 -4.84
C SER A 215 10.31 13.78 -5.62
N PHE A 216 10.92 14.81 -5.02
CA PHE A 216 11.04 16.09 -5.71
C PHE A 216 11.86 15.97 -7.01
N GLY A 217 12.97 15.21 -7.00
CA GLY A 217 13.78 15.01 -8.20
C GLY A 217 13.09 14.28 -9.33
N ASP A 218 12.20 13.28 -9.03
CA ASP A 218 11.37 12.65 -10.06
C ASP A 218 10.32 13.63 -10.60
N LEU A 219 9.72 14.43 -9.72
CA LEU A 219 8.75 15.43 -10.11
C LEU A 219 9.34 16.51 -11.04
N GLU A 220 10.57 16.98 -10.76
CA GLU A 220 11.27 17.93 -11.64
C GLU A 220 11.49 17.37 -13.04
N LYS A 221 11.93 16.11 -13.15
CA LYS A 221 12.11 15.42 -14.44
C LYS A 221 10.79 15.29 -15.20
N LEU A 222 9.69 14.90 -14.50
CA LEU A 222 8.36 14.82 -15.11
C LEU A 222 7.85 16.17 -15.60
N ARG A 223 8.13 17.25 -14.86
CA ARG A 223 7.79 18.61 -15.27
C ARG A 223 8.59 19.08 -16.47
N ALA A 224 9.86 18.69 -16.59
CA ALA A 224 10.67 18.97 -17.76
C ALA A 224 10.13 18.25 -19.01
N ASP A 225 9.65 17.02 -18.88
CA ASP A 225 9.06 16.26 -19.99
C ASP A 225 7.67 16.77 -20.41
N GLN A 226 6.94 17.44 -19.53
CA GLN A 226 5.62 18.05 -19.77
C GLN A 226 4.56 17.09 -20.36
N ARG A 227 4.63 15.77 -20.05
CA ARG A 227 3.72 14.76 -20.59
C ARG A 227 2.74 14.28 -19.52
N GLY A 228 1.46 14.14 -19.93
CA GLY A 228 0.40 13.60 -19.07
C GLY A 228 0.07 14.44 -17.85
N ASN A 229 -0.67 13.86 -16.94
CA ASN A 229 -1.05 14.49 -15.67
C ASN A 229 -0.64 13.58 -14.51
N LEU A 230 -0.12 14.16 -13.42
CA LEU A 230 0.22 13.43 -12.19
C LEU A 230 -0.59 13.97 -11.01
N ILE A 231 -1.39 13.10 -10.42
CA ILE A 231 -2.07 13.32 -9.14
C ILE A 231 -1.26 12.63 -8.06
N VAL A 232 -1.07 13.31 -6.92
CA VAL A 232 -0.44 12.75 -5.72
C VAL A 232 -1.45 12.84 -4.57
N THR A 233 -1.82 11.68 -4.02
CA THR A 233 -2.95 11.56 -3.09
C THR A 233 -2.57 11.76 -1.63
N GLY A 234 -1.30 11.56 -1.27
CA GLY A 234 -0.80 11.60 0.10
C GLY A 234 -0.62 10.17 0.67
N HIS A 235 0.54 9.92 1.26
CA HIS A 235 0.98 8.58 1.69
C HIS A 235 0.01 7.97 2.71
N ILE A 236 -0.07 8.56 3.91
CA ILE A 236 -0.84 8.02 5.05
C ILE A 236 -2.33 7.83 4.72
N ALA A 237 -2.94 8.78 4.00
CA ALA A 237 -4.34 8.67 3.60
C ALA A 237 -4.57 7.49 2.65
N SER A 238 -3.67 7.32 1.68
CA SER A 238 -3.77 6.23 0.69
C SER A 238 -3.58 4.86 1.31
N ASP A 239 -2.60 4.69 2.20
CA ASP A 239 -2.40 3.44 2.95
C ASP A 239 -3.62 3.12 3.82
N SER A 240 -4.24 4.15 4.43
CA SER A 240 -5.43 4.00 5.26
C SER A 240 -6.62 3.45 4.47
N VAL A 241 -6.73 3.74 3.16
CA VAL A 241 -7.78 3.18 2.29
C VAL A 241 -7.72 1.65 2.26
N GLY A 242 -6.53 1.07 2.26
CA GLY A 242 -6.35 -0.39 2.28
C GLY A 242 -6.39 -1.01 3.68
N ASN A 243 -5.89 -0.28 4.68
CA ASN A 243 -5.73 -0.78 6.04
C ASN A 243 -7.07 -0.93 6.78
N LYS A 244 -7.98 0.05 6.66
CA LYS A 244 -9.26 0.06 7.38
C LYS A 244 -10.17 -1.11 7.04
N PRO A 245 -10.45 -1.44 5.75
CA PRO A 245 -11.32 -2.56 5.42
C PRO A 245 -10.82 -3.90 5.98
N VAL A 246 -9.50 -4.11 5.97
CA VAL A 246 -8.90 -5.34 6.46
C VAL A 246 -8.99 -5.43 7.98
N SER A 247 -8.73 -4.32 8.70
CA SER A 247 -8.86 -4.28 10.17
C SER A 247 -10.31 -4.46 10.63
N THR A 248 -11.27 -3.81 9.97
CA THR A 248 -12.71 -3.97 10.24
C THR A 248 -13.16 -5.40 10.01
N ARG A 249 -12.80 -5.99 8.88
CA ARG A 249 -13.15 -7.38 8.55
C ARG A 249 -12.57 -8.39 9.53
N ALA A 250 -11.34 -8.16 9.98
CA ALA A 250 -10.72 -9.00 11.02
C ALA A 250 -11.47 -8.95 12.36
N GLN A 251 -12.03 -7.78 12.72
CA GLN A 251 -12.88 -7.65 13.91
C GLN A 251 -14.22 -8.37 13.76
N GLU A 252 -14.87 -8.25 12.61
CA GLU A 252 -16.15 -8.92 12.31
C GLU A 252 -16.01 -10.45 12.34
N GLU A 253 -15.01 -11.02 11.65
CA GLU A 253 -14.78 -12.47 11.63
C GLU A 253 -14.49 -13.02 13.03
N ARG A 254 -13.81 -12.24 13.86
CA ARG A 254 -13.58 -12.59 15.26
C ARG A 254 -14.88 -12.61 16.06
N SER A 255 -15.71 -11.59 15.95
CA SER A 255 -16.99 -11.49 16.65
C SER A 255 -17.91 -12.66 16.30
N PHE A 256 -17.96 -13.05 15.01
CA PHE A 256 -18.72 -14.19 14.55
C PHE A 256 -18.24 -15.52 15.16
N ARG A 257 -16.92 -15.75 15.25
CA ARG A 257 -16.33 -16.96 15.86
C ARG A 257 -16.61 -17.04 17.36
N VAL A 258 -16.60 -15.93 18.08
CA VAL A 258 -16.90 -15.87 19.51
C VAL A 258 -18.38 -16.22 19.76
N ASN A 259 -19.29 -15.63 19.00
CA ASN A 259 -20.74 -15.87 19.13
C ASN A 259 -21.10 -17.33 18.82
N ASN A 260 -20.51 -17.94 17.79
CA ASN A 260 -20.75 -19.35 17.46
C ASN A 260 -20.19 -20.32 18.50
N ARG A 261 -19.08 -20.00 19.17
CA ARG A 261 -18.55 -20.83 20.28
C ARG A 261 -19.46 -20.78 21.52
N HIS A 262 -20.13 -19.66 21.77
CA HIS A 262 -21.08 -19.53 22.87
C HIS A 262 -22.40 -20.25 22.58
N SER A 263 -22.89 -20.21 21.34
CA SER A 263 -24.08 -20.95 20.92
C SER A 263 -23.87 -22.47 20.95
N ALA A 264 -22.70 -22.95 20.47
CA ALA A 264 -22.38 -24.38 20.53
C ALA A 264 -22.27 -24.92 21.97
N ARG A 265 -21.77 -24.12 22.92
CA ARG A 265 -21.73 -24.52 24.36
C ARG A 265 -23.11 -24.53 25.05
N ARG A 266 -24.10 -23.82 24.52
CA ARG A 266 -25.49 -23.87 25.04
C ARG A 266 -26.31 -25.07 24.54
N MET A 267 -25.86 -25.71 23.46
CA MET A 267 -26.54 -26.88 22.90
C MET A 267 -26.04 -28.22 23.47
N THR A 268 -25.04 -28.19 24.36
CA THR A 268 -24.45 -29.38 25.00
C THR A 268 -24.66 -29.42 26.53
N LYS A 269 -25.76 -28.82 27.03
CA LYS A 269 -26.24 -28.98 28.41
C LYS A 269 -27.62 -29.55 28.42
#